data_bece1e5593465fe140c93dc13f21e289
#
_entry.id   bece1e5593465fe140c93dc13f21e289
#
_cell.length_a   1.000
_cell.length_b   1.000
_cell.length_c   1.000
_cell.angle_alpha   90.00
_cell.angle_beta   90.00
_cell.angle_gamma   90.00
#
_symmetry.space_group_name_H-M   'P 1'
#
loop_
_entity.id
_entity.type
_entity.pdbx_description
1 polymer ?
#
loop_
_entity_poly.entity_id
_entity_poly.type
_entity_poly.pdbx_seq_one_letter_code
_entity_poly.pdbx_strand_id
1 'polypeptide(L)'
;MSKKNKQTIVMDSFQAWCHKWSRIGTVIMLAYMVALPFIVLAYYHCIPSFGEVINLSTISILMIYIPVGISEALSYTPILGSSTYLTFLTGNIMNLKLPVAVNAMKLAKKEANTPEGEAISCVAVSVSSIMTVIILALAALLSSWISPVFELPAVKTASNYLIPALFGSLTLGLFSSTKAGKKVVKNGIAGVIPVLIIVALLA
;
A
#
# COMPACT_ATOMS: atom_id res chain seq x y z
N MET A 1 -34.69 22.52 20.08
CA MET A 1 -33.20 22.52 20.17
C MET A 1 -32.75 21.15 20.66
N SER A 2 -32.37 20.27 19.75
CA SER A 2 -31.95 18.91 20.06
C SER A 2 -30.51 18.93 20.57
N LYS A 3 -30.30 18.51 21.81
CA LYS A 3 -28.95 18.28 22.37
C LYS A 3 -28.26 17.20 21.56
N LYS A 4 -27.33 17.58 20.70
CA LYS A 4 -26.40 16.69 20.05
C LYS A 4 -25.60 15.96 21.15
N ASN A 5 -25.96 14.71 21.38
CA ASN A 5 -25.27 13.81 22.29
C ASN A 5 -23.84 13.66 21.74
N LYS A 6 -22.87 14.34 22.34
CA LYS A 6 -21.45 14.05 22.14
C LYS A 6 -21.21 12.65 22.69
N GLN A 7 -21.35 11.65 21.88
CA GLN A 7 -20.77 10.35 22.18
C GLN A 7 -19.26 10.58 22.29
N THR A 8 -18.80 10.71 23.50
CA THR A 8 -17.39 10.59 23.83
C THR A 8 -17.01 9.17 23.40
N ILE A 9 -16.26 9.05 22.33
CA ILE A 9 -15.73 7.75 21.89
C ILE A 9 -14.77 7.34 23.01
N VAL A 10 -15.26 6.58 23.96
CA VAL A 10 -14.43 5.91 24.94
C VAL A 10 -13.70 4.82 24.16
N MET A 11 -12.43 5.07 23.81
CA MET A 11 -11.58 4.04 23.20
C MET A 11 -11.54 2.86 24.17
N ASP A 12 -11.90 1.68 23.68
CA ASP A 12 -11.72 0.46 24.45
C ASP A 12 -10.25 0.28 24.84
N SER A 13 -9.99 -0.32 25.99
CA SER A 13 -8.62 -0.55 26.49
C SER A 13 -7.74 -1.28 25.47
N PHE A 14 -8.34 -2.19 24.70
CA PHE A 14 -7.67 -2.87 23.59
C PHE A 14 -7.25 -1.93 22.47
N GLN A 15 -8.13 -1.05 22.02
CA GLN A 15 -7.82 -0.07 20.96
C GLN A 15 -6.69 0.88 21.40
N ALA A 16 -6.76 1.39 22.63
CA ALA A 16 -5.72 2.26 23.19
C ALA A 16 -4.35 1.56 23.23
N TRP A 17 -4.34 0.27 23.62
CA TRP A 17 -3.14 -0.55 23.64
C TRP A 17 -2.60 -0.78 22.24
N CYS A 18 -3.45 -1.18 21.28
CA CYS A 18 -3.08 -1.37 19.88
C CYS A 18 -2.47 -0.09 19.28
N HIS A 19 -3.12 1.06 19.45
CA HIS A 19 -2.60 2.33 18.93
C HIS A 19 -1.26 2.73 19.55
N LYS A 20 -1.07 2.51 20.85
CA LYS A 20 0.18 2.82 21.53
C LYS A 20 1.34 1.99 20.97
N TRP A 21 1.19 0.68 20.94
CA TRP A 21 2.25 -0.23 20.49
C TRP A 21 2.49 -0.13 18.99
N SER A 22 1.45 0.04 18.20
CA SER A 22 1.59 0.25 16.76
C SER A 22 2.35 1.53 16.42
N ARG A 23 2.12 2.63 17.15
CA ARG A 23 2.92 3.87 16.97
C ARG A 23 4.40 3.64 17.27
N ILE A 24 4.70 3.01 18.40
CA ILE A 24 6.09 2.72 18.78
C ILE A 24 6.76 1.86 17.71
N GLY A 25 6.11 0.77 17.31
CA GLY A 25 6.63 -0.12 16.27
C GLY A 25 6.83 0.60 14.94
N THR A 26 5.88 1.44 14.53
CA THR A 26 5.99 2.22 13.29
C THR A 26 7.16 3.20 13.32
N VAL A 27 7.37 3.92 14.44
CA VAL A 27 8.50 4.85 14.58
C VAL A 27 9.83 4.11 14.52
N ILE A 28 9.96 2.97 15.21
CA ILE A 28 11.17 2.14 15.16
C ILE A 28 11.46 1.67 13.74
N MET A 29 10.45 1.15 13.04
CA MET A 29 10.60 0.65 11.68
C MET A 29 10.89 1.76 10.67
N LEU A 30 10.25 2.92 10.79
CA LEU A 30 10.57 4.08 9.96
C LEU A 30 12.02 4.54 10.18
N ALA A 31 12.47 4.61 11.44
CA ALA A 31 13.86 4.93 11.75
C ALA A 31 14.83 3.91 11.10
N TYR A 32 14.51 2.62 11.18
CA TYR A 32 15.28 1.56 10.53
C TYR A 32 15.29 1.71 9.00
N MET A 33 14.13 1.93 8.37
CA MET A 33 14.02 2.12 6.92
C MET A 33 14.80 3.33 6.41
N VAL A 34 14.84 4.42 7.19
CA VAL A 34 15.65 5.60 6.88
C VAL A 34 17.14 5.33 7.12
N ALA A 35 17.50 4.70 8.23
CA ALA A 35 18.89 4.42 8.58
C ALA A 35 19.57 3.45 7.62
N LEU A 36 18.85 2.47 7.09
CA LEU A 36 19.42 1.40 6.26
C LEU A 36 20.14 1.94 5.00
N PRO A 37 19.56 2.82 4.18
CA PRO A 37 20.29 3.43 3.05
C PRO A 37 21.56 4.17 3.49
N PHE A 38 21.49 4.92 4.59
CA PHE A 38 22.66 5.65 5.09
C PHE A 38 23.76 4.72 5.57
N ILE A 39 23.42 3.60 6.22
CA ILE A 39 24.39 2.58 6.64
C ILE A 39 25.07 1.98 5.41
N VAL A 40 24.31 1.65 4.36
CA VAL A 40 24.86 1.10 3.12
C VAL A 40 25.77 2.11 2.43
N LEU A 41 25.34 3.36 2.30
CA LEU A 41 26.14 4.43 1.69
C LEU A 41 27.43 4.69 2.46
N ALA A 42 27.37 4.66 3.80
CA ALA A 42 28.55 4.82 4.65
C ALA A 42 29.52 3.63 4.49
N TYR A 43 29.00 2.40 4.41
CA TYR A 43 29.82 1.20 4.21
C TYR A 43 30.60 1.22 2.88
N TYR A 44 29.95 1.68 1.82
CA TYR A 44 30.58 1.78 0.49
C TYR A 44 31.34 3.10 0.25
N HIS A 45 31.40 3.99 1.25
CA HIS A 45 32.02 5.33 1.13
C HIS A 45 31.45 6.17 -0.02
N CYS A 46 30.19 5.99 -0.38
CA CYS A 46 29.50 6.65 -1.47
C CYS A 46 28.40 7.60 -0.97
N ILE A 47 28.74 8.46 0.02
CA ILE A 47 27.76 9.40 0.56
C ILE A 47 27.58 10.53 -0.47
N PRO A 48 26.37 10.68 -1.06
CA PRO A 48 26.11 11.71 -2.05
C PRO A 48 26.11 13.10 -1.41
N SER A 49 26.48 14.10 -2.18
CA SER A 49 26.36 15.50 -1.75
C SER A 49 24.87 15.90 -1.64
N PHE A 50 24.57 16.90 -0.83
CA PHE A 50 23.19 17.34 -0.63
C PHE A 50 22.52 17.80 -1.93
N GLY A 51 23.28 18.40 -2.85
CA GLY A 51 22.79 18.82 -4.17
C GLY A 51 22.49 17.67 -5.12
N GLU A 52 23.17 16.53 -4.97
CA GLU A 52 22.87 15.32 -5.75
C GLU A 52 21.60 14.63 -5.28
N VAL A 53 21.31 14.71 -3.99
CA VAL A 53 20.08 14.15 -3.41
C VAL A 53 18.86 15.01 -3.77
N ILE A 54 19.00 16.35 -3.67
CA ILE A 54 17.92 17.29 -3.99
C ILE A 54 18.11 17.80 -5.41
N ASN A 55 17.70 17.00 -6.36
CA ASN A 55 17.69 17.36 -7.77
C ASN A 55 16.24 17.42 -8.31
N LEU A 56 16.08 17.89 -9.54
CA LEU A 56 14.79 18.03 -10.19
C LEU A 56 14.01 16.70 -10.24
N SER A 57 14.70 15.58 -10.45
CA SER A 57 14.08 14.25 -10.48
C SER A 57 13.52 13.85 -9.11
N THR A 58 14.27 14.10 -8.05
CA THR A 58 13.82 13.83 -6.67
C THR A 58 12.61 14.68 -6.31
N ILE A 59 12.63 15.96 -6.66
CA ILE A 59 11.49 16.87 -6.42
C ILE A 59 10.25 16.38 -7.19
N SER A 60 10.41 15.98 -8.44
CA SER A 60 9.31 15.47 -9.28
C SER A 60 8.68 14.21 -8.68
N ILE A 61 9.51 13.27 -8.18
CA ILE A 61 9.05 12.08 -7.50
C ILE A 61 8.26 12.44 -6.22
N LEU A 62 8.79 13.31 -5.38
CA LEU A 62 8.14 13.74 -4.15
C LEU A 62 6.80 14.44 -4.43
N MET A 63 6.70 15.27 -5.46
CA MET A 63 5.46 15.93 -5.87
C MET A 63 4.35 14.97 -6.24
N ILE A 64 4.70 13.78 -6.75
CA ILE A 64 3.72 12.74 -7.08
C ILE A 64 3.37 11.91 -5.85
N TYR A 65 4.38 11.41 -5.12
CA TYR A 65 4.16 10.44 -4.05
C TYR A 65 3.58 11.05 -2.77
N ILE A 66 3.89 12.31 -2.44
CA ILE A 66 3.35 12.94 -1.22
C ILE A 66 1.82 13.07 -1.28
N PRO A 67 1.20 13.65 -2.33
CA PRO A 67 -0.26 13.72 -2.43
C PRO A 67 -0.93 12.33 -2.47
N VAL A 68 -0.32 11.36 -3.16
CA VAL A 68 -0.82 9.98 -3.21
C VAL A 68 -0.82 9.37 -1.81
N GLY A 69 0.28 9.46 -1.07
CA GLY A 69 0.37 8.92 0.29
C GLY A 69 -0.63 9.55 1.26
N ILE A 70 -0.85 10.87 1.16
CA ILE A 70 -1.88 11.57 1.95
C ILE A 70 -3.27 11.05 1.58
N SER A 71 -3.57 10.92 0.29
CA SER A 71 -4.86 10.43 -0.20
C SER A 71 -5.14 8.99 0.26
N GLU A 72 -4.13 8.11 0.21
CA GLU A 72 -4.23 6.74 0.70
C GLU A 72 -4.47 6.70 2.20
N ALA A 73 -3.73 7.49 2.98
CA ALA A 73 -3.91 7.56 4.42
C ALA A 73 -5.34 7.98 4.81
N LEU A 74 -5.86 9.01 4.16
CA LEU A 74 -7.22 9.49 4.39
C LEU A 74 -8.29 8.48 3.96
N SER A 75 -8.05 7.74 2.89
CA SER A 75 -9.01 6.79 2.32
C SER A 75 -9.09 5.48 3.10
N TYR A 76 -7.95 4.95 3.55
CA TYR A 76 -7.90 3.59 4.12
C TYR A 76 -7.95 3.56 5.65
N THR A 77 -7.49 4.61 6.33
CA THR A 77 -7.51 4.67 7.80
C THR A 77 -8.90 4.43 8.40
N PRO A 78 -9.99 5.00 7.88
CA PRO A 78 -11.32 4.75 8.43
C PRO A 78 -11.78 3.30 8.32
N ILE A 79 -11.27 2.53 7.35
CA ILE A 79 -11.64 1.13 7.13
C ILE A 79 -10.77 0.20 7.97
N LEU A 80 -9.50 0.51 8.08
CA LEU A 80 -8.49 -0.36 8.68
C LEU A 80 -8.30 -0.12 10.18
N GLY A 81 -8.69 1.06 10.71
CA GLY A 81 -8.50 1.40 12.10
C GLY A 81 -7.04 1.32 12.55
N SER A 82 -6.78 0.69 13.70
CA SER A 82 -5.42 0.51 14.23
C SER A 82 -4.53 -0.39 13.37
N SER A 83 -5.09 -1.24 12.51
CA SER A 83 -4.30 -2.04 11.56
C SER A 83 -3.62 -1.20 10.46
N THR A 84 -4.02 0.06 10.31
CA THR A 84 -3.44 1.03 9.36
C THR A 84 -1.93 1.14 9.55
N TYR A 85 -1.45 1.21 10.78
CA TYR A 85 -0.02 1.31 11.08
C TYR A 85 0.80 0.17 10.46
N LEU A 86 0.36 -1.07 10.67
CA LEU A 86 1.00 -2.24 10.11
C LEU A 86 0.84 -2.30 8.59
N THR A 87 -0.30 -1.89 8.09
CA THR A 87 -0.62 -1.91 6.66
C THR A 87 0.29 -0.97 5.87
N PHE A 88 0.47 0.27 6.32
CA PHE A 88 1.37 1.23 5.68
C PHE A 88 2.83 0.82 5.79
N LEU A 89 3.22 0.18 6.88
CA LEU A 89 4.58 -0.29 7.09
C LEU A 89 4.93 -1.47 6.17
N THR A 90 4.01 -2.41 6.00
CA THR A 90 4.23 -3.63 5.22
C THR A 90 3.86 -3.49 3.73
N GLY A 91 3.19 -2.41 3.36
CA GLY A 91 2.81 -2.11 1.98
C GLY A 91 1.74 -3.03 1.41
N ASN A 92 1.55 -2.94 0.08
CA ASN A 92 0.55 -3.69 -0.69
C ASN A 92 -0.89 -3.53 -0.15
N ILE A 93 -1.27 -2.28 0.11
CA ILE A 93 -2.52 -1.94 0.82
C ILE A 93 -3.72 -2.33 -0.01
N MET A 94 -3.82 -1.79 -1.22
CA MET A 94 -5.01 -1.90 -2.07
C MET A 94 -5.24 -3.32 -2.57
N ASN A 95 -4.19 -4.03 -2.97
CA ASN A 95 -4.33 -5.33 -3.62
C ASN A 95 -4.44 -6.50 -2.63
N LEU A 96 -3.89 -6.35 -1.42
CA LEU A 96 -3.83 -7.45 -0.47
C LEU A 96 -4.45 -7.11 0.89
N LYS A 97 -3.94 -6.09 1.58
CA LYS A 97 -4.32 -5.82 2.97
C LYS A 97 -5.77 -5.38 3.14
N LEU A 98 -6.20 -4.42 2.32
CA LEU A 98 -7.56 -3.90 2.36
C LEU A 98 -8.60 -4.98 2.00
N PRO A 99 -8.47 -5.76 0.91
CA PRO A 99 -9.39 -6.85 0.62
C PRO A 99 -9.43 -7.91 1.72
N VAL A 100 -8.30 -8.28 2.31
CA VAL A 100 -8.22 -9.26 3.39
C VAL A 100 -8.96 -8.76 4.63
N ALA A 101 -8.72 -7.52 5.06
CA ALA A 101 -9.41 -6.91 6.21
C ALA A 101 -10.93 -6.84 5.98
N VAL A 102 -11.36 -6.33 4.82
CA VAL A 102 -12.77 -6.19 4.48
C VAL A 102 -13.46 -7.55 4.41
N ASN A 103 -12.82 -8.56 3.81
CA ASN A 103 -13.40 -9.91 3.73
C ASN A 103 -13.48 -10.58 5.11
N ALA A 104 -12.47 -10.42 5.96
CA ALA A 104 -12.49 -10.93 7.32
C ALA A 104 -13.64 -10.30 8.14
N MET A 105 -13.81 -8.99 8.06
CA MET A 105 -14.93 -8.30 8.72
C MET A 105 -16.29 -8.77 8.19
N LYS A 106 -16.43 -8.97 6.87
CA LYS A 106 -17.67 -9.50 6.27
C LYS A 106 -17.98 -10.93 6.75
N LEU A 107 -16.98 -11.80 6.79
CA LEU A 107 -17.14 -13.18 7.29
C LEU A 107 -17.56 -13.22 8.75
N ALA A 108 -17.00 -12.32 9.57
CA ALA A 108 -17.36 -12.18 10.97
C ALA A 108 -18.65 -11.38 11.20
N LYS A 109 -19.29 -10.85 10.15
CA LYS A 109 -20.51 -10.01 10.21
C LYS A 109 -20.31 -8.78 11.11
N LYS A 110 -19.12 -8.18 11.07
CA LYS A 110 -18.78 -6.96 11.81
C LYS A 110 -18.50 -5.82 10.85
N GLU A 111 -18.82 -4.61 11.30
CA GLU A 111 -18.65 -3.40 10.49
C GLU A 111 -17.30 -2.72 10.78
N ALA A 112 -16.77 -2.02 9.78
CA ALA A 112 -15.64 -1.11 9.96
C ALA A 112 -16.01 -0.03 10.99
N ASN A 113 -15.01 0.54 11.65
CA ASN A 113 -15.18 1.54 12.72
C ASN A 113 -15.89 1.04 13.99
N THR A 114 -16.01 -0.28 14.16
CA THR A 114 -16.44 -0.87 15.43
C THR A 114 -15.23 -1.50 16.13
N PRO A 115 -15.19 -1.57 17.48
CA PRO A 115 -14.08 -2.20 18.19
C PRO A 115 -13.80 -3.62 17.75
N GLU A 116 -14.85 -4.41 17.50
CA GLU A 116 -14.74 -5.77 17.01
C GLU A 116 -14.24 -5.84 15.56
N GLY A 117 -14.73 -4.96 14.71
CA GLY A 117 -14.28 -4.87 13.31
C GLY A 117 -12.80 -4.48 13.22
N GLU A 118 -12.35 -3.58 14.08
CA GLU A 118 -10.96 -3.16 14.17
C GLU A 118 -10.05 -4.30 14.67
N ALA A 119 -10.47 -5.05 15.68
CA ALA A 119 -9.75 -6.23 16.16
C ALA A 119 -9.60 -7.29 15.07
N ILE A 120 -10.68 -7.57 14.33
CA ILE A 120 -10.66 -8.51 13.20
C ILE A 120 -9.74 -8.04 12.09
N SER A 121 -9.79 -6.74 11.75
CA SER A 121 -8.90 -6.13 10.77
C SER A 121 -7.43 -6.28 11.18
N CYS A 122 -7.10 -6.02 12.45
CA CYS A 122 -5.74 -6.19 12.98
C CYS A 122 -5.24 -7.62 12.82
N VAL A 123 -6.03 -8.61 13.20
CA VAL A 123 -5.67 -10.04 13.07
C VAL A 123 -5.48 -10.40 11.59
N ALA A 124 -6.44 -10.04 10.74
CA ALA A 124 -6.41 -10.37 9.32
C ALA A 124 -5.19 -9.77 8.60
N VAL A 125 -4.89 -8.49 8.85
CA VAL A 125 -3.72 -7.80 8.29
C VAL A 125 -2.42 -8.39 8.82
N SER A 126 -2.36 -8.74 10.11
CA SER A 126 -1.17 -9.36 10.72
C SER A 126 -0.88 -10.73 10.10
N VAL A 127 -1.86 -11.59 9.97
CA VAL A 127 -1.72 -12.90 9.33
C VAL A 127 -1.30 -12.74 7.88
N SER A 128 -1.94 -11.84 7.14
CA SER A 128 -1.57 -11.53 5.75
C SER A 128 -0.13 -11.04 5.63
N SER A 129 0.34 -10.23 6.58
CA SER A 129 1.71 -9.72 6.60
C SER A 129 2.72 -10.84 6.84
N ILE A 130 2.46 -11.72 7.81
CA ILE A 130 3.31 -12.87 8.10
C ILE A 130 3.39 -13.79 6.87
N MET A 131 2.26 -14.12 6.25
CA MET A 131 2.24 -14.94 5.04
C MET A 131 3.05 -14.30 3.90
N THR A 132 2.94 -13.00 3.72
CA THR A 132 3.74 -12.28 2.71
C THR A 132 5.23 -12.42 2.99
N VAL A 133 5.66 -12.25 4.24
CA VAL A 133 7.08 -12.39 4.64
C VAL A 133 7.57 -13.81 4.41
N ILE A 134 6.78 -14.82 4.77
CA ILE A 134 7.12 -16.23 4.53
C ILE A 134 7.30 -16.50 3.04
N ILE A 135 6.35 -16.05 2.21
CA ILE A 135 6.43 -16.23 0.75
C ILE A 135 7.68 -15.53 0.18
N LEU A 136 7.97 -14.30 0.62
CA LEU A 136 9.17 -13.57 0.19
C LEU A 136 10.46 -14.27 0.64
N ALA A 137 10.49 -14.79 1.87
CA ALA A 137 11.64 -15.55 2.36
C ALA A 137 11.85 -16.83 1.56
N LEU A 138 10.79 -17.58 1.26
CA LEU A 138 10.86 -18.77 0.39
C LEU A 138 11.33 -18.39 -1.02
N ALA A 139 10.79 -17.32 -1.60
CA ALA A 139 11.22 -16.84 -2.91
C ALA A 139 12.71 -16.43 -2.93
N ALA A 140 13.18 -15.78 -1.86
CA ALA A 140 14.60 -15.44 -1.73
C ALA A 140 15.50 -16.67 -1.61
N LEU A 141 15.10 -17.68 -0.83
CA LEU A 141 15.84 -18.94 -0.71
C LEU A 141 15.87 -19.72 -2.03
N LEU A 142 14.76 -19.70 -2.78
CA LEU A 142 14.65 -20.37 -4.07
C LEU A 142 15.22 -19.54 -5.23
N SER A 143 15.62 -18.29 -5.00
CA SER A 143 16.06 -17.38 -6.06
C SER A 143 17.20 -17.92 -6.91
N SER A 144 18.18 -18.61 -6.29
CA SER A 144 19.31 -19.23 -7.01
C SER A 144 18.86 -20.34 -7.97
N TRP A 145 17.78 -21.04 -7.65
CA TRP A 145 17.25 -22.12 -8.47
C TRP A 145 16.32 -21.58 -9.57
N ILE A 146 15.65 -20.48 -9.29
CA ILE A 146 14.70 -19.84 -10.20
C ILE A 146 15.43 -18.88 -11.16
N SER A 147 16.60 -18.37 -10.78
CA SER A 147 17.39 -17.43 -11.59
C SER A 147 17.58 -17.87 -13.04
N PRO A 148 17.92 -19.12 -13.38
CA PRO A 148 18.05 -19.55 -14.77
C PRO A 148 16.76 -19.41 -15.59
N VAL A 149 15.61 -19.53 -14.94
CA VAL A 149 14.28 -19.35 -15.59
C VAL A 149 14.09 -17.89 -15.99
N PHE A 150 14.51 -16.94 -15.14
CA PHE A 150 14.43 -15.51 -15.44
C PHE A 150 15.38 -15.07 -16.56
N GLU A 151 16.43 -15.83 -16.82
CA GLU A 151 17.36 -15.58 -17.92
C GLU A 151 16.82 -16.01 -19.30
N LEU A 152 15.75 -16.82 -19.34
CA LEU A 152 15.12 -17.23 -20.60
C LEU A 152 14.60 -16.00 -21.38
N PRO A 153 14.89 -15.90 -22.68
CA PRO A 153 14.48 -14.75 -23.51
C PRO A 153 12.98 -14.46 -23.44
N ALA A 154 12.15 -15.52 -23.43
CA ALA A 154 10.69 -15.40 -23.32
C ALA A 154 10.27 -14.77 -21.97
N VAL A 155 10.92 -15.14 -20.87
CA VAL A 155 10.63 -14.60 -19.53
C VAL A 155 11.11 -13.15 -19.42
N LYS A 156 12.29 -12.82 -19.95
CA LYS A 156 12.78 -11.44 -20.03
C LYS A 156 11.82 -10.55 -20.80
N THR A 157 11.36 -11.01 -21.96
CA THR A 157 10.38 -10.27 -22.76
C THR A 157 9.07 -10.10 -21.99
N ALA A 158 8.54 -11.16 -21.39
CA ALA A 158 7.32 -11.09 -20.58
C ALA A 158 7.46 -10.13 -19.38
N SER A 159 8.61 -10.10 -18.75
CA SER A 159 8.89 -9.21 -17.61
C SER A 159 8.84 -7.72 -17.97
N ASN A 160 9.17 -7.36 -19.19
CA ASN A 160 9.05 -5.97 -19.68
C ASN A 160 7.60 -5.48 -19.69
N TYR A 161 6.62 -6.40 -19.83
CA TYR A 161 5.19 -6.06 -19.81
C TYR A 161 4.57 -6.15 -18.41
N LEU A 162 5.31 -6.60 -17.40
CA LEU A 162 4.79 -6.80 -16.04
C LEU A 162 4.31 -5.47 -15.42
N ILE A 163 5.13 -4.43 -15.50
CA ILE A 163 4.81 -3.12 -14.94
C ILE A 163 3.59 -2.49 -15.66
N PRO A 164 3.56 -2.40 -16.99
CA PRO A 164 2.36 -1.93 -17.70
C PRO A 164 1.10 -2.74 -17.39
N ALA A 165 1.21 -4.06 -17.27
CA ALA A 165 0.08 -4.92 -16.92
C ALA A 165 -0.43 -4.68 -15.49
N LEU A 166 0.47 -4.48 -14.52
CA LEU A 166 0.10 -4.13 -13.15
C LEU A 166 -0.62 -2.79 -13.09
N PHE A 167 -0.09 -1.77 -13.74
CA PHE A 167 -0.73 -0.46 -13.79
C PHE A 167 -2.08 -0.51 -14.52
N GLY A 168 -2.18 -1.26 -15.60
CA GLY A 168 -3.45 -1.49 -16.31
C GLY A 168 -4.49 -2.15 -15.41
N SER A 169 -4.10 -3.20 -14.67
CA SER A 169 -5.02 -3.90 -13.77
C SER A 169 -5.44 -3.03 -12.58
N LEU A 170 -4.54 -2.24 -12.01
CA LEU A 170 -4.85 -1.28 -10.95
C LEU A 170 -5.83 -0.21 -11.43
N THR A 171 -5.60 0.34 -12.61
CA THR A 171 -6.47 1.33 -13.23
C THR A 171 -7.87 0.74 -13.45
N LEU A 172 -7.96 -0.45 -14.04
CA LEU A 172 -9.23 -1.15 -14.23
C LEU A 172 -9.91 -1.46 -12.88
N GLY A 173 -9.15 -1.87 -11.85
CA GLY A 173 -9.67 -2.13 -10.52
C GLY A 173 -10.26 -0.88 -9.86
N LEU A 174 -9.63 0.28 -10.00
CA LEU A 174 -10.13 1.55 -9.50
C LEU A 174 -11.45 1.96 -10.17
N PHE A 175 -11.58 1.72 -11.46
CA PHE A 175 -12.79 2.05 -12.23
C PHE A 175 -13.87 0.98 -12.15
N SER A 176 -13.54 -0.27 -11.79
CA SER A 176 -14.45 -1.39 -11.65
C SER A 176 -15.08 -1.52 -10.26
N SER A 177 -14.86 -0.57 -9.35
CA SER A 177 -15.47 -0.60 -8.02
C SER A 177 -16.99 -0.58 -8.12
N THR A 178 -17.62 -1.68 -7.77
CA THR A 178 -19.02 -2.05 -8.02
C THR A 178 -20.07 -1.18 -7.33
N LYS A 179 -19.66 -0.25 -6.45
CA LYS A 179 -20.57 0.69 -5.77
C LYS A 179 -20.72 2.04 -6.45
N ALA A 180 -19.83 2.36 -7.37
CA ALA A 180 -19.92 3.59 -8.15
C ALA A 180 -20.51 3.26 -9.52
N GLY A 181 -21.78 3.16 -9.62
CA GLY A 181 -22.57 2.70 -10.76
C GLY A 181 -22.04 3.02 -12.17
N LYS A 182 -22.69 2.47 -13.19
CA LYS A 182 -22.40 2.60 -14.64
C LYS A 182 -21.85 3.95 -15.14
N LYS A 183 -22.10 5.04 -14.39
CA LYS A 183 -21.66 6.40 -14.72
C LYS A 183 -20.17 6.63 -14.48
N VAL A 184 -19.57 6.01 -13.45
CA VAL A 184 -18.14 6.16 -13.12
C VAL A 184 -17.28 5.35 -14.08
N VAL A 185 -17.73 4.16 -14.48
CA VAL A 185 -17.04 3.35 -15.49
C VAL A 185 -17.00 4.08 -16.83
N LYS A 186 -18.10 4.71 -17.23
CA LYS A 186 -18.16 5.48 -18.49
C LYS A 186 -17.24 6.69 -18.49
N ASN A 187 -17.17 7.42 -17.38
CA ASN A 187 -16.27 8.57 -17.24
C ASN A 187 -14.80 8.15 -17.10
N GLY A 188 -14.53 7.02 -16.46
CA GLY A 188 -13.19 6.46 -16.32
C GLY A 188 -12.60 6.05 -17.67
N ILE A 189 -13.36 5.33 -18.49
CA ILE A 189 -12.94 4.96 -19.85
C ILE A 189 -12.70 6.22 -20.69
N ALA A 190 -13.57 7.23 -20.59
CA ALA A 190 -13.38 8.50 -21.29
C ALA A 190 -12.12 9.24 -20.88
N GLY A 191 -11.65 9.08 -19.63
CA GLY A 191 -10.39 9.66 -19.15
C GLY A 191 -9.14 8.90 -19.61
N VAL A 192 -9.23 7.60 -19.84
CA VAL A 192 -8.09 6.77 -20.28
C VAL A 192 -7.82 6.91 -21.77
N ILE A 193 -8.86 7.12 -22.59
CA ILE A 193 -8.72 7.24 -24.04
C ILE A 193 -7.74 8.36 -24.45
N PRO A 194 -7.81 9.60 -23.94
CA PRO A 194 -6.84 10.66 -24.28
C PRO A 194 -5.40 10.30 -23.94
N VAL A 195 -5.19 9.63 -22.80
CA VAL A 195 -3.85 9.20 -22.36
C VAL A 195 -3.28 8.16 -23.32
N LEU A 196 -4.10 7.18 -23.73
CA LEU A 196 -3.69 6.16 -24.71
C LEU A 196 -3.37 6.79 -26.08
N ILE A 197 -4.15 7.77 -26.51
CA ILE A 197 -3.89 8.50 -27.76
C ILE A 197 -2.58 9.27 -27.69
N ILE A 198 -2.31 9.97 -26.57
CA ILE A 198 -1.06 10.71 -26.37
C ILE A 198 0.14 9.74 -26.36
N VAL A 199 0.05 8.63 -25.65
CA VAL A 199 1.10 7.60 -25.62
C VAL A 199 1.34 7.01 -27.00
N ALA A 200 0.29 6.72 -27.77
CA ALA A 200 0.39 6.18 -29.14
C ALA A 200 0.95 7.21 -30.14
N LEU A 201 0.80 8.50 -29.89
CA LEU A 201 1.39 9.57 -30.73
C LEU A 201 2.85 9.87 -30.38
N LEU A 202 3.30 9.50 -29.18
CA LEU A 202 4.68 9.71 -28.70
C LEU A 202 5.57 8.48 -28.87
N ALA A 203 5.00 7.31 -29.18
CA ALA A 203 5.70 6.07 -29.48
C ALA A 203 5.99 5.94 -30.98
#